data_a0e191c70b4c50877ad9e71def9d667d
#
_entry.id   a0e191c70b4c50877ad9e71def9d667d
#
_cell.length_a   1.000
_cell.length_b   1.000
_cell.length_c   1.000
_cell.angle_alpha   90.00
_cell.angle_beta   90.00
_cell.angle_gamma   90.00
#
_symmetry.space_group_name_H-M   'P 1'
#
loop_
_entity.id
_entity.type
_entity.pdbx_description
1 polymer ?
#
loop_
_entity_poly.entity_id
_entity_poly.type
_entity_poly.pdbx_seq_one_letter_code
_entity_poly.pdbx_strand_id
1 'polypeptide(L)'
;MKNKKILLLILGFLVILFLTIFAYFRIYQTLPKFAVSLIPEAEIPGQGKTVLVIVPHEDDEVLGAGGFIEKSIKNGANVMVIFLTNGDGHKFTTQEESRKLYPKPENYIESGYQRQQEAKKALAILGLPENKIIFMGYPDNGLKNLFEENFSEPYLSPYTKQNYCSYSNCYHKEAPYTGENLQNDLEQIIKTYSPDLILTTHPSDTHSDHSYCADFVANAIETNPTQPELYYFIIHFNRFPYPKGLHINRYLTPPGRLISSSDEWLKTSLDSDTLELKKQALEQYQSQFASPMLKSLMEGFLRKNEIFSKAKKR
;
A
#
# COMPACT_ATOMS: atom_id res chain seq x y z
N MET A 1 27.83 -56.06 19.15
CA MET A 1 27.08 -55.98 17.87
C MET A 1 25.80 -55.14 18.00
N LYS A 2 25.01 -55.25 19.03
CA LYS A 2 23.71 -54.49 19.22
C LYS A 2 23.92 -52.96 19.15
N ASN A 3 24.92 -52.44 19.84
CA ASN A 3 25.19 -50.97 19.90
C ASN A 3 25.64 -50.38 18.53
N LYS A 4 26.37 -51.14 17.69
CA LYS A 4 26.73 -50.66 16.37
C LYS A 4 25.51 -50.55 15.43
N LYS A 5 24.54 -51.48 15.54
CA LYS A 5 23.29 -51.43 14.76
C LYS A 5 22.43 -50.20 15.17
N ILE A 6 22.35 -49.95 16.47
CA ILE A 6 21.61 -48.77 17.00
C ILE A 6 22.26 -47.49 16.53
N LEU A 7 23.59 -47.37 16.59
CA LEU A 7 24.32 -46.22 16.12
C LEU A 7 24.11 -45.96 14.63
N LEU A 8 24.09 -47.02 13.77
CA LEU A 8 23.82 -46.91 12.34
C LEU A 8 22.39 -46.46 12.06
N LEU A 9 21.42 -46.92 12.84
CA LEU A 9 20.01 -46.48 12.71
C LEU A 9 19.84 -44.99 13.09
N ILE A 10 20.50 -44.56 14.17
CA ILE A 10 20.50 -43.15 14.58
C ILE A 10 21.15 -42.28 13.49
N LEU A 11 22.30 -42.70 12.96
CA LEU A 11 22.97 -41.96 11.91
C LEU A 11 22.12 -41.86 10.64
N GLY A 12 21.48 -42.97 10.22
CA GLY A 12 20.54 -42.99 9.11
C GLY A 12 19.36 -42.05 9.31
N PHE A 13 18.77 -42.05 10.50
CA PHE A 13 17.70 -41.13 10.84
C PHE A 13 18.14 -39.65 10.76
N LEU A 14 19.31 -39.32 11.29
CA LEU A 14 19.84 -37.95 11.24
C LEU A 14 20.14 -37.49 9.81
N VAL A 15 20.64 -38.38 8.94
CA VAL A 15 20.85 -38.07 7.53
C VAL A 15 19.52 -37.83 6.80
N ILE A 16 18.51 -38.66 7.04
CA ILE A 16 17.17 -38.46 6.45
C ILE A 16 16.56 -37.14 6.95
N LEU A 17 16.65 -36.88 8.24
CA LEU A 17 16.15 -35.63 8.83
C LEU A 17 16.85 -34.42 8.21
N PHE A 18 18.18 -34.47 8.04
CA PHE A 18 18.95 -33.39 7.39
C PHE A 18 18.51 -33.22 5.93
N LEU A 19 18.38 -34.30 5.16
CA LEU A 19 17.96 -34.23 3.76
C LEU A 19 16.53 -33.67 3.62
N THR A 20 15.61 -34.06 4.51
CA THR A 20 14.24 -33.52 4.49
C THR A 20 14.20 -32.05 4.83
N ILE A 21 14.95 -31.61 5.85
CA ILE A 21 15.07 -30.18 6.21
C ILE A 21 15.72 -29.39 5.06
N PHE A 22 16.78 -29.93 4.45
CA PHE A 22 17.45 -29.29 3.32
C PHE A 22 16.52 -29.18 2.11
N ALA A 23 15.81 -30.26 1.76
CA ALA A 23 14.83 -30.25 0.66
C ALA A 23 13.70 -29.25 0.92
N TYR A 24 13.15 -29.25 2.14
CA TYR A 24 12.15 -28.27 2.56
C TYR A 24 12.65 -26.83 2.40
N PHE A 25 13.88 -26.55 2.86
CA PHE A 25 14.48 -25.22 2.75
C PHE A 25 14.70 -24.79 1.28
N ARG A 26 15.15 -25.73 0.43
CA ARG A 26 15.31 -25.50 -1.02
C ARG A 26 13.96 -25.21 -1.69
N ILE A 27 12.95 -26.01 -1.42
CA ILE A 27 11.60 -25.81 -1.96
C ILE A 27 11.04 -24.47 -1.50
N TYR A 28 11.17 -24.16 -0.23
CA TYR A 28 10.70 -22.90 0.36
C TYR A 28 11.35 -21.65 -0.26
N GLN A 29 12.58 -21.75 -0.75
CA GLN A 29 13.26 -20.65 -1.47
C GLN A 29 12.94 -20.61 -2.96
N THR A 30 12.79 -21.76 -3.60
CA THR A 30 12.66 -21.83 -5.07
C THR A 30 11.20 -21.69 -5.55
N LEU A 31 10.24 -22.19 -4.78
CA LEU A 31 8.83 -22.17 -5.16
C LEU A 31 8.27 -20.76 -5.39
N PRO A 32 8.52 -19.77 -4.49
CA PRO A 32 8.07 -18.40 -4.74
C PRO A 32 8.71 -17.78 -5.99
N LYS A 33 10.00 -18.03 -6.23
CA LYS A 33 10.68 -17.56 -7.45
C LYS A 33 10.03 -18.12 -8.70
N PHE A 34 9.75 -19.41 -8.72
CA PHE A 34 9.08 -20.07 -9.84
C PHE A 34 7.66 -19.55 -10.04
N ALA A 35 6.86 -19.44 -8.96
CA ALA A 35 5.51 -18.92 -9.03
C ALA A 35 5.48 -17.48 -9.60
N VAL A 36 6.37 -16.61 -9.13
CA VAL A 36 6.47 -15.21 -9.61
C VAL A 36 6.99 -15.16 -11.05
N SER A 37 7.83 -16.10 -11.50
CA SER A 37 8.29 -16.12 -12.91
C SER A 37 7.17 -16.35 -13.92
N LEU A 38 6.06 -16.95 -13.49
CA LEU A 38 4.86 -17.16 -14.31
C LEU A 38 3.93 -15.95 -14.37
N ILE A 39 4.12 -14.97 -13.48
CA ILE A 39 3.32 -13.73 -13.47
C ILE A 39 3.91 -12.78 -14.51
N PRO A 40 3.11 -12.24 -15.46
CA PRO A 40 3.58 -11.29 -16.45
C PRO A 40 4.04 -9.99 -15.80
N GLU A 41 4.99 -9.30 -16.46
CA GLU A 41 5.40 -7.96 -16.05
C GLU A 41 4.29 -6.94 -16.34
N ALA A 42 4.06 -6.03 -15.38
CA ALA A 42 3.24 -4.86 -15.62
C ALA A 42 3.96 -3.92 -16.59
N GLU A 43 3.24 -3.34 -17.52
CA GLU A 43 3.78 -2.28 -18.36
C GLU A 43 4.11 -1.07 -17.51
N ILE A 44 5.35 -0.58 -17.59
CA ILE A 44 5.76 0.64 -16.89
C ILE A 44 5.49 1.84 -17.80
N PRO A 45 4.57 2.74 -17.41
CA PRO A 45 4.27 3.91 -18.20
C PRO A 45 5.48 4.81 -18.43
N GLY A 46 5.53 5.45 -19.59
CA GLY A 46 6.61 6.33 -19.98
C GLY A 46 6.11 7.70 -20.45
N GLN A 47 6.91 8.37 -21.27
CA GLN A 47 6.62 9.72 -21.77
C GLN A 47 5.22 9.84 -22.40
N GLY A 48 4.50 10.88 -22.04
CA GLY A 48 3.14 11.17 -22.53
C GLY A 48 2.03 10.39 -21.81
N LYS A 49 2.39 9.52 -20.84
CA LYS A 49 1.42 8.79 -20.00
C LYS A 49 1.24 9.45 -18.65
N THR A 50 0.00 9.48 -18.16
CA THR A 50 -0.36 9.97 -16.82
C THR A 50 -0.77 8.80 -15.93
N VAL A 51 -0.19 8.74 -14.74
CA VAL A 51 -0.46 7.73 -13.72
C VAL A 51 -0.94 8.42 -12.45
N LEU A 52 -2.07 7.99 -11.92
CA LEU A 52 -2.51 8.37 -10.59
C LEU A 52 -2.33 7.19 -9.62
N VAL A 53 -1.71 7.45 -8.48
CA VAL A 53 -1.64 6.50 -7.37
C VAL A 53 -2.53 7.07 -6.27
N ILE A 54 -3.68 6.43 -6.02
CA ILE A 54 -4.71 6.89 -5.10
C ILE A 54 -4.76 5.93 -3.93
N VAL A 55 -4.46 6.41 -2.74
CA VAL A 55 -4.30 5.59 -1.54
C VAL A 55 -5.00 6.21 -0.33
N PRO A 56 -5.44 5.40 0.64
CA PRO A 56 -6.05 5.93 1.85
C PRO A 56 -5.06 6.62 2.77
N HIS A 57 -3.85 6.06 2.99
CA HIS A 57 -2.91 6.58 3.99
C HIS A 57 -1.52 6.82 3.42
N GLU A 58 -0.76 7.67 4.11
CA GLU A 58 0.65 7.92 3.84
C GLU A 58 1.48 6.70 4.31
N ASP A 59 2.10 6.05 3.40
CA ASP A 59 2.95 4.85 3.39
C ASP A 59 2.46 3.77 2.39
N ASP A 60 1.16 3.68 2.12
CA ASP A 60 0.57 2.67 1.24
C ASP A 60 1.14 2.72 -0.19
N GLU A 61 1.38 3.93 -0.72
CA GLU A 61 1.92 4.14 -2.06
C GLU A 61 3.34 3.59 -2.21
N VAL A 62 4.17 3.74 -1.17
CA VAL A 62 5.52 3.17 -1.16
C VAL A 62 5.47 1.67 -0.91
N LEU A 63 4.61 1.21 0.00
CA LEU A 63 4.45 -0.22 0.29
C LEU A 63 4.02 -0.99 -0.96
N GLY A 64 2.93 -0.55 -1.59
CA GLY A 64 2.32 -1.26 -2.71
C GLY A 64 2.98 -1.02 -4.06
N ALA A 65 3.45 0.21 -4.32
CA ALA A 65 3.82 0.67 -5.66
C ALA A 65 5.09 1.55 -5.73
N GLY A 66 5.92 1.63 -4.66
CA GLY A 66 7.08 2.53 -4.63
C GLY A 66 8.07 2.33 -5.77
N GLY A 67 8.34 1.07 -6.13
CA GLY A 67 9.21 0.77 -7.26
C GLY A 67 8.54 1.03 -8.62
N PHE A 68 7.23 0.81 -8.74
CA PHE A 68 6.47 1.17 -9.93
C PHE A 68 6.46 2.69 -10.15
N ILE A 69 6.27 3.47 -9.08
CA ILE A 69 6.32 4.94 -9.09
C ILE A 69 7.69 5.41 -9.60
N GLU A 70 8.79 4.94 -8.98
CA GLU A 70 10.16 5.31 -9.37
C GLU A 70 10.42 5.02 -10.86
N LYS A 71 10.10 3.80 -11.30
CA LYS A 71 10.32 3.39 -12.69
C LYS A 71 9.48 4.20 -13.68
N SER A 72 8.23 4.51 -13.34
CA SER A 72 7.36 5.33 -14.19
C SER A 72 7.89 6.75 -14.34
N ILE A 73 8.35 7.37 -13.24
CA ILE A 73 8.98 8.70 -13.24
C ILE A 73 10.26 8.68 -14.10
N LYS A 74 11.12 7.68 -13.89
CA LYS A 74 12.37 7.51 -14.65
C LYS A 74 12.13 7.33 -16.16
N ASN A 75 11.02 6.70 -16.53
CA ASN A 75 10.58 6.55 -17.92
C ASN A 75 9.91 7.82 -18.50
N GLY A 76 9.74 8.88 -17.68
CA GLY A 76 9.16 10.16 -18.11
C GLY A 76 7.63 10.23 -18.05
N ALA A 77 6.97 9.33 -17.35
CA ALA A 77 5.53 9.42 -17.07
C ALA A 77 5.21 10.59 -16.15
N ASN A 78 4.02 11.18 -16.31
CA ASN A 78 3.46 12.16 -15.40
C ASN A 78 2.78 11.41 -14.24
N VAL A 79 3.49 11.20 -13.14
CA VAL A 79 2.96 10.50 -11.95
C VAL A 79 2.44 11.51 -10.95
N MET A 80 1.30 11.20 -10.33
CA MET A 80 0.75 11.93 -9.17
C MET A 80 0.33 10.94 -8.10
N VAL A 81 0.46 11.37 -6.83
CA VAL A 81 0.01 10.60 -5.67
C VAL A 81 -1.06 11.38 -4.92
N ILE A 82 -2.17 10.71 -4.63
CA ILE A 82 -3.35 11.26 -3.95
C ILE A 82 -3.59 10.47 -2.68
N PHE A 83 -3.56 11.16 -1.55
CA PHE A 83 -3.90 10.60 -0.25
C PHE A 83 -5.31 11.01 0.13
N LEU A 84 -6.21 10.04 0.39
CA LEU A 84 -7.59 10.33 0.74
C LEU A 84 -7.70 10.86 2.17
N THR A 85 -6.97 10.27 3.11
CA THR A 85 -6.93 10.69 4.51
C THR A 85 -5.55 11.24 4.86
N ASN A 86 -5.34 11.66 6.10
CA ASN A 86 -4.03 12.06 6.61
C ASN A 86 -3.50 11.08 7.66
N GLY A 87 -4.05 9.87 7.74
CA GLY A 87 -3.67 8.86 8.72
C GLY A 87 -3.81 9.33 10.16
N ASP A 88 -4.69 10.30 10.40
CA ASP A 88 -4.87 11.00 11.67
C ASP A 88 -5.78 10.27 12.67
N GLY A 89 -6.14 9.02 12.40
CA GLY A 89 -6.89 8.13 13.29
C GLY A 89 -6.05 7.04 13.96
N HIS A 90 -4.73 7.02 13.74
CA HIS A 90 -3.88 5.96 14.29
C HIS A 90 -3.46 6.24 15.75
N LYS A 91 -4.28 5.76 16.68
CA LYS A 91 -4.14 6.06 18.11
C LYS A 91 -2.76 5.76 18.69
N PHE A 92 -2.15 4.63 18.37
CA PHE A 92 -0.84 4.25 18.94
C PHE A 92 0.27 5.18 18.48
N THR A 93 0.33 5.52 17.21
CA THR A 93 1.28 6.50 16.67
C THR A 93 1.10 7.85 17.36
N THR A 94 -0.14 8.36 17.44
CA THR A 94 -0.43 9.64 18.10
C THR A 94 -0.08 9.64 19.60
N GLN A 95 -0.28 8.51 20.29
CA GLN A 95 0.14 8.36 21.71
C GLN A 95 1.65 8.45 21.84
N GLU A 96 2.40 7.82 20.97
CA GLU A 96 3.87 7.79 20.99
C GLU A 96 4.44 9.18 20.67
N GLU A 97 3.98 9.80 19.59
CA GLU A 97 4.42 11.14 19.15
C GLU A 97 4.09 12.22 20.19
N SER A 98 2.86 12.25 20.68
CA SER A 98 2.42 13.23 21.68
C SER A 98 2.92 12.94 23.09
N ARG A 99 3.44 11.73 23.34
CA ARG A 99 3.79 11.20 24.68
C ARG A 99 2.62 11.28 25.66
N LYS A 100 1.38 11.09 25.18
CA LYS A 100 0.16 11.14 25.96
C LYS A 100 -0.61 9.82 25.85
N LEU A 101 -0.99 9.26 26.99
CA LEU A 101 -1.82 8.06 27.05
C LEU A 101 -3.22 8.30 26.46
N TYR A 102 -3.72 9.53 26.57
CA TYR A 102 -5.00 9.99 26.04
C TYR A 102 -4.77 11.23 25.19
N PRO A 103 -4.44 11.07 23.88
CA PRO A 103 -4.26 12.19 22.96
C PRO A 103 -5.55 13.00 22.82
N LYS A 104 -5.41 14.32 22.70
CA LYS A 104 -6.50 15.23 22.39
C LYS A 104 -6.69 15.36 20.87
N PRO A 105 -7.81 15.90 20.38
CA PRO A 105 -8.06 16.09 18.95
C PRO A 105 -6.91 16.79 18.22
N GLU A 106 -6.31 17.82 18.84
CA GLU A 106 -5.20 18.57 18.25
C GLU A 106 -3.97 17.68 17.99
N ASN A 107 -3.71 16.69 18.86
CA ASN A 107 -2.58 15.76 18.69
C ASN A 107 -2.77 14.84 17.48
N TYR A 108 -4.00 14.46 17.16
CA TYR A 108 -4.30 13.69 15.95
C TYR A 108 -4.08 14.52 14.69
N ILE A 109 -4.47 15.81 14.70
CA ILE A 109 -4.22 16.73 13.58
C ILE A 109 -2.71 16.97 13.40
N GLU A 110 -1.95 17.16 14.51
CA GLU A 110 -0.48 17.26 14.46
C GLU A 110 0.16 16.01 13.86
N SER A 111 -0.29 14.80 14.27
CA SER A 111 0.16 13.53 13.70
C SER A 111 -0.11 13.45 12.19
N GLY A 112 -1.29 13.88 11.73
CA GLY A 112 -1.60 13.96 10.31
C GLY A 112 -0.65 14.89 9.54
N TYR A 113 -0.34 16.07 10.06
CA TYR A 113 0.66 16.94 9.43
C TYR A 113 2.05 16.30 9.40
N GLN A 114 2.45 15.60 10.44
CA GLN A 114 3.74 14.87 10.47
C GLN A 114 3.77 13.81 9.37
N ARG A 115 2.74 12.98 9.24
CA ARG A 115 2.64 11.95 8.20
C ARG A 115 2.71 12.54 6.80
N GLN A 116 2.04 13.65 6.54
CA GLN A 116 2.18 14.37 5.27
C GLN A 116 3.64 14.77 4.97
N GLN A 117 4.40 15.24 5.99
CA GLN A 117 5.81 15.58 5.80
C GLN A 117 6.68 14.33 5.53
N GLU A 118 6.37 13.22 6.16
CA GLU A 118 7.03 11.93 5.92
C GLU A 118 6.77 11.46 4.49
N ALA A 119 5.51 11.52 4.01
CA ALA A 119 5.13 11.18 2.63
C ALA A 119 5.85 12.05 1.59
N LYS A 120 5.92 13.36 1.81
CA LYS A 120 6.65 14.27 0.91
C LYS A 120 8.12 13.90 0.79
N LYS A 121 8.79 13.56 1.91
CA LYS A 121 10.20 13.12 1.92
C LYS A 121 10.35 11.77 1.22
N ALA A 122 9.46 10.83 1.49
CA ALA A 122 9.48 9.50 0.88
C ALA A 122 9.34 9.59 -0.64
N LEU A 123 8.36 10.33 -1.12
CA LEU A 123 8.09 10.51 -2.53
C LEU A 123 9.17 11.32 -3.25
N ALA A 124 9.81 12.29 -2.58
CA ALA A 124 10.97 13.00 -3.14
C ALA A 124 12.16 12.07 -3.41
N ILE A 125 12.39 11.05 -2.56
CA ILE A 125 13.42 10.01 -2.79
C ILE A 125 13.11 9.20 -4.06
N LEU A 126 11.83 8.94 -4.33
CA LEU A 126 11.39 8.25 -5.55
C LEU A 126 11.37 9.17 -6.79
N GLY A 127 11.74 10.45 -6.64
CA GLY A 127 11.80 11.42 -7.73
C GLY A 127 10.50 12.18 -7.97
N LEU A 128 9.49 12.07 -7.09
CA LEU A 128 8.22 12.79 -7.24
C LEU A 128 8.31 14.16 -6.54
N PRO A 129 8.11 15.29 -7.28
CA PRO A 129 8.11 16.61 -6.67
C PRO A 129 6.82 16.89 -5.89
N GLU A 130 6.88 17.75 -4.88
CA GLU A 130 5.77 18.04 -3.95
C GLU A 130 4.49 18.52 -4.66
N ASN A 131 4.61 19.26 -5.76
CA ASN A 131 3.47 19.73 -6.55
C ASN A 131 2.72 18.62 -7.32
N LYS A 132 3.17 17.38 -7.20
CA LYS A 132 2.51 16.17 -7.72
C LYS A 132 1.85 15.33 -6.62
N ILE A 133 1.75 15.88 -5.41
CA ILE A 133 1.14 15.23 -4.26
C ILE A 133 -0.14 16.00 -3.90
N ILE A 134 -1.23 15.28 -3.73
CA ILE A 134 -2.52 15.83 -3.29
C ILE A 134 -2.91 15.17 -1.97
N PHE A 135 -3.19 15.98 -0.96
CA PHE A 135 -3.80 15.56 0.29
C PHE A 135 -5.27 15.99 0.29
N MET A 136 -6.18 15.02 0.30
CA MET A 136 -7.61 15.32 0.30
C MET A 136 -8.10 15.66 1.70
N GLY A 137 -7.53 15.03 2.73
CA GLY A 137 -7.77 15.36 4.14
C GLY A 137 -9.08 14.84 4.70
N TYR A 138 -9.66 13.80 4.11
CA TYR A 138 -10.81 13.09 4.66
C TYR A 138 -10.43 12.30 5.93
N PRO A 139 -11.41 11.93 6.80
CA PRO A 139 -11.11 11.34 8.10
C PRO A 139 -10.56 9.92 7.98
N ASP A 140 -9.43 9.66 8.63
CA ASP A 140 -8.87 8.32 8.76
C ASP A 140 -9.80 7.41 9.57
N ASN A 141 -9.89 6.13 9.19
CA ASN A 141 -10.86 5.14 9.66
C ASN A 141 -12.32 5.54 9.38
N GLY A 142 -12.56 6.48 8.46
CA GLY A 142 -13.87 7.02 8.15
C GLY A 142 -14.42 6.66 6.77
N LEU A 143 -13.60 6.14 5.83
CA LEU A 143 -14.03 5.96 4.44
C LEU A 143 -15.24 5.02 4.32
N LYS A 144 -15.31 3.97 5.15
CA LYS A 144 -16.50 3.13 5.24
C LYS A 144 -17.76 3.92 5.58
N ASN A 145 -17.69 4.75 6.64
CA ASN A 145 -18.84 5.56 7.06
C ASN A 145 -19.26 6.53 5.97
N LEU A 146 -18.30 7.19 5.30
CA LEU A 146 -18.58 8.07 4.18
C LEU A 146 -19.27 7.35 3.01
N PHE A 147 -18.93 6.10 2.76
CA PHE A 147 -19.52 5.34 1.67
C PHE A 147 -20.92 4.81 1.99
N GLU A 148 -21.15 4.31 3.20
CA GLU A 148 -22.38 3.61 3.59
C GLU A 148 -23.40 4.51 4.29
N GLU A 149 -22.98 5.22 5.35
CA GLU A 149 -23.91 5.89 6.28
C GLU A 149 -23.93 7.41 6.12
N ASN A 150 -22.77 7.98 5.81
CA ASN A 150 -22.54 9.43 5.75
C ASN A 150 -22.30 9.92 4.31
N PHE A 151 -23.02 9.34 3.35
CA PHE A 151 -22.83 9.75 1.96
C PHE A 151 -23.24 11.21 1.74
N SER A 152 -24.39 11.64 2.28
CA SER A 152 -24.88 13.03 2.16
C SER A 152 -24.79 13.84 3.46
N GLU A 153 -24.68 13.17 4.61
CA GLU A 153 -24.62 13.85 5.91
C GLU A 153 -23.20 13.86 6.47
N PRO A 154 -22.74 14.98 7.07
CA PRO A 154 -21.39 15.09 7.56
C PRO A 154 -21.03 14.05 8.65
N TYR A 155 -19.93 13.32 8.45
CA TYR A 155 -19.36 12.42 9.43
C TYR A 155 -18.48 13.18 10.43
N LEU A 156 -18.65 12.89 11.72
CA LEU A 156 -17.81 13.44 12.79
C LEU A 156 -16.67 12.44 13.10
N SER A 157 -15.43 12.82 12.78
CA SER A 157 -14.27 11.98 13.13
C SER A 157 -14.20 11.73 14.64
N PRO A 158 -14.10 10.48 15.09
CA PRO A 158 -13.97 10.17 16.52
C PRO A 158 -12.63 10.61 17.11
N TYR A 159 -11.64 10.90 16.28
CA TYR A 159 -10.28 11.25 16.66
C TYR A 159 -10.08 12.78 16.69
N THR A 160 -10.19 13.41 15.54
CA THR A 160 -9.98 14.87 15.41
C THR A 160 -11.16 15.70 15.89
N LYS A 161 -12.35 15.10 16.09
CA LYS A 161 -13.61 15.78 16.41
C LYS A 161 -14.00 16.86 15.38
N GLN A 162 -13.53 16.70 14.14
CA GLN A 162 -13.90 17.54 13.01
C GLN A 162 -14.92 16.80 12.14
N ASN A 163 -15.79 17.52 11.47
CA ASN A 163 -16.71 17.03 10.44
C ASN A 163 -16.50 17.71 9.08
N TYR A 164 -15.36 18.35 8.91
CA TYR A 164 -14.88 19.01 7.69
C TYR A 164 -13.36 18.99 7.65
N CYS A 165 -12.78 19.17 6.46
CA CYS A 165 -11.33 19.22 6.30
C CYS A 165 -10.76 20.53 6.89
N SER A 166 -10.00 20.39 7.99
CA SER A 166 -9.39 21.52 8.73
C SER A 166 -7.92 21.76 8.43
N TYR A 167 -7.29 20.91 7.60
CA TYR A 167 -5.90 21.08 7.20
C TYR A 167 -5.73 22.23 6.21
N SER A 168 -4.64 22.99 6.35
CA SER A 168 -4.38 24.16 5.50
C SER A 168 -4.18 23.83 4.01
N ASN A 169 -3.84 22.60 3.71
CA ASN A 169 -3.51 22.08 2.38
C ASN A 169 -4.51 21.04 1.86
N CYS A 170 -5.74 21.01 2.38
CA CYS A 170 -6.80 20.18 1.81
C CYS A 170 -7.03 20.51 0.34
N TYR A 171 -7.28 19.50 -0.46
CA TYR A 171 -7.68 19.66 -1.86
C TYR A 171 -8.96 20.51 -1.96
N HIS A 172 -9.98 20.16 -1.19
CA HIS A 172 -11.22 20.93 -1.07
C HIS A 172 -11.29 21.51 0.34
N LYS A 173 -10.92 22.78 0.46
CA LYS A 173 -10.80 23.46 1.75
C LYS A 173 -12.15 23.56 2.45
N GLU A 174 -12.17 23.20 3.73
CA GLU A 174 -13.37 23.22 4.59
C GLU A 174 -14.53 22.34 4.07
N ALA A 175 -14.24 21.39 3.15
CA ALA A 175 -15.26 20.46 2.66
C ALA A 175 -15.84 19.63 3.82
N PRO A 176 -17.17 19.56 3.98
CA PRO A 176 -17.79 18.61 4.88
C PRO A 176 -17.36 17.18 4.59
N TYR A 177 -17.15 16.41 5.64
CA TYR A 177 -16.81 14.99 5.50
C TYR A 177 -18.03 14.17 5.10
N THR A 178 -18.35 14.19 3.80
CA THR A 178 -19.39 13.38 3.19
C THR A 178 -18.85 12.49 2.09
N GLY A 179 -19.48 11.35 1.85
CA GLY A 179 -19.14 10.49 0.73
C GLY A 179 -19.32 11.19 -0.62
N GLU A 180 -20.35 12.02 -0.73
CA GLU A 180 -20.64 12.81 -1.93
C GLU A 180 -19.50 13.77 -2.28
N ASN A 181 -18.95 14.49 -1.29
CA ASN A 181 -17.82 15.38 -1.52
C ASN A 181 -16.56 14.60 -1.92
N LEU A 182 -16.26 13.49 -1.24
CA LEU A 182 -15.13 12.64 -1.59
C LEU A 182 -15.27 12.09 -3.02
N GLN A 183 -16.47 11.60 -3.38
CA GLN A 183 -16.76 11.08 -4.71
C GLN A 183 -16.56 12.17 -5.78
N ASN A 184 -17.17 13.34 -5.58
CA ASN A 184 -17.06 14.49 -6.50
C ASN A 184 -15.62 14.98 -6.65
N ASP A 185 -14.85 15.05 -5.56
CA ASP A 185 -13.45 15.46 -5.60
C ASP A 185 -12.59 14.45 -6.39
N LEU A 186 -12.80 13.14 -6.22
CA LEU A 186 -12.12 12.10 -6.98
C LEU A 186 -12.47 12.18 -8.47
N GLU A 187 -13.74 12.33 -8.80
CA GLU A 187 -14.20 12.49 -10.20
C GLU A 187 -13.56 13.72 -10.85
N GLN A 188 -13.49 14.84 -10.11
CA GLN A 188 -12.85 16.06 -10.59
C GLN A 188 -11.34 15.87 -10.81
N ILE A 189 -10.63 15.16 -9.91
CA ILE A 189 -9.21 14.84 -10.06
C ILE A 189 -9.01 13.96 -11.29
N ILE A 190 -9.75 12.85 -11.41
CA ILE A 190 -9.63 11.92 -12.55
C ILE A 190 -9.93 12.63 -13.87
N LYS A 191 -10.97 13.45 -13.92
CA LYS A 191 -11.31 14.26 -15.10
C LYS A 191 -10.21 15.25 -15.46
N THR A 192 -9.65 15.95 -14.47
CA THR A 192 -8.63 17.00 -14.67
C THR A 192 -7.33 16.42 -15.23
N TYR A 193 -6.88 15.29 -14.69
CA TYR A 193 -5.61 14.69 -15.06
C TYR A 193 -5.72 13.67 -16.18
N SER A 194 -6.93 13.18 -16.49
CA SER A 194 -7.22 12.20 -17.55
C SER A 194 -6.19 11.06 -17.58
N PRO A 195 -6.04 10.28 -16.50
CA PRO A 195 -4.98 9.28 -16.41
C PRO A 195 -5.15 8.15 -17.42
N ASP A 196 -4.02 7.59 -17.86
CA ASP A 196 -3.99 6.33 -18.60
C ASP A 196 -4.12 5.12 -17.66
N LEU A 197 -3.57 5.26 -16.44
CA LEU A 197 -3.54 4.22 -15.42
C LEU A 197 -3.80 4.80 -14.04
N ILE A 198 -4.60 4.10 -13.26
CA ILE A 198 -4.79 4.34 -11.82
C ILE A 198 -4.29 3.11 -11.06
N LEU A 199 -3.48 3.34 -10.02
CA LEU A 199 -3.14 2.33 -9.01
C LEU A 199 -3.85 2.72 -7.71
N THR A 200 -4.48 1.73 -7.05
CA THR A 200 -5.11 1.93 -5.75
C THR A 200 -5.05 0.64 -4.91
N THR A 201 -5.52 0.70 -3.69
CA THR A 201 -5.61 -0.45 -2.80
C THR A 201 -6.67 -1.45 -3.29
N HIS A 202 -6.56 -2.71 -2.85
CA HIS A 202 -7.41 -3.79 -3.35
C HIS A 202 -8.77 -3.84 -2.61
N PRO A 203 -9.92 -4.07 -3.29
CA PRO A 203 -11.23 -4.13 -2.65
C PRO A 203 -11.38 -5.29 -1.63
N SER A 204 -10.53 -6.32 -1.71
CA SER A 204 -10.47 -7.41 -0.71
C SER A 204 -9.44 -7.16 0.40
N ASP A 205 -8.86 -5.97 0.50
CA ASP A 205 -7.99 -5.62 1.61
C ASP A 205 -8.78 -5.68 2.93
N THR A 206 -8.16 -6.14 4.02
CA THR A 206 -8.85 -6.31 5.31
C THR A 206 -8.94 -5.02 6.12
N HIS A 207 -8.21 -3.97 5.71
CA HIS A 207 -8.40 -2.64 6.27
C HIS A 207 -9.57 -1.94 5.58
N SER A 208 -10.53 -1.44 6.36
CA SER A 208 -11.75 -0.85 5.80
C SER A 208 -11.46 0.33 4.86
N ASP A 209 -10.57 1.24 5.24
CA ASP A 209 -10.26 2.38 4.38
C ASP A 209 -9.63 1.96 3.06
N HIS A 210 -8.86 0.85 3.02
CA HIS A 210 -8.30 0.33 1.77
C HIS A 210 -9.37 -0.22 0.85
N SER A 211 -10.30 -1.02 1.38
CA SER A 211 -11.39 -1.58 0.57
C SER A 211 -12.33 -0.49 0.04
N TYR A 212 -12.69 0.48 0.89
CA TYR A 212 -13.56 1.58 0.48
C TYR A 212 -12.85 2.64 -0.38
N CYS A 213 -11.53 2.82 -0.26
CA CYS A 213 -10.74 3.58 -1.23
C CYS A 213 -10.88 2.99 -2.64
N ALA A 214 -10.76 1.66 -2.75
CA ALA A 214 -10.98 0.96 -4.02
C ALA A 214 -12.39 1.18 -4.58
N ASP A 215 -13.41 1.13 -3.73
CA ASP A 215 -14.80 1.32 -4.14
C ASP A 215 -15.07 2.77 -4.62
N PHE A 216 -14.60 3.79 -3.90
CA PHE A 216 -14.69 5.19 -4.33
C PHE A 216 -13.96 5.44 -5.66
N VAL A 217 -12.76 4.89 -5.82
CA VAL A 217 -11.99 5.01 -7.07
C VAL A 217 -12.70 4.32 -8.23
N ALA A 218 -13.23 3.11 -8.02
CA ALA A 218 -13.98 2.38 -9.04
C ALA A 218 -15.23 3.16 -9.49
N ASN A 219 -16.01 3.71 -8.55
CA ASN A 219 -17.16 4.53 -8.85
C ASN A 219 -16.77 5.80 -9.63
N ALA A 220 -15.68 6.48 -9.25
CA ALA A 220 -15.21 7.68 -9.95
C ALA A 220 -14.72 7.39 -11.37
N ILE A 221 -14.22 6.19 -11.64
CA ILE A 221 -13.86 5.75 -12.99
C ILE A 221 -15.10 5.46 -13.83
N GLU A 222 -16.15 4.86 -13.26
CA GLU A 222 -17.38 4.53 -14.01
C GLU A 222 -18.03 5.76 -14.64
N THR A 223 -17.94 6.92 -13.99
CA THR A 223 -18.44 8.20 -14.51
C THR A 223 -17.49 8.88 -15.50
N ASN A 224 -16.26 8.40 -15.62
CA ASN A 224 -15.22 9.03 -16.42
C ASN A 224 -15.21 8.50 -17.88
N PRO A 225 -15.26 9.37 -18.90
CA PRO A 225 -15.28 8.93 -20.31
C PRO A 225 -13.97 8.28 -20.77
N THR A 226 -12.82 8.56 -20.13
CA THR A 226 -11.52 8.05 -20.56
C THR A 226 -11.25 6.61 -20.18
N GLN A 227 -11.97 6.05 -19.17
CA GLN A 227 -11.85 4.66 -18.71
C GLN A 227 -10.39 4.22 -18.58
N PRO A 228 -9.61 4.75 -17.62
CA PRO A 228 -8.21 4.39 -17.41
C PRO A 228 -8.07 2.90 -17.08
N GLU A 229 -6.88 2.33 -17.29
CA GLU A 229 -6.58 1.02 -16.69
C GLU A 229 -6.56 1.16 -15.17
N LEU A 230 -7.00 0.12 -14.46
CA LEU A 230 -7.04 0.11 -13.01
C LEU A 230 -6.28 -1.10 -12.49
N TYR A 231 -5.22 -0.84 -11.70
CA TYR A 231 -4.43 -1.83 -11.00
C TYR A 231 -4.65 -1.70 -9.50
N TYR A 232 -4.85 -2.82 -8.85
CA TYR A 232 -4.98 -2.92 -7.41
C TYR A 232 -3.73 -3.55 -6.79
N PHE A 233 -3.28 -3.01 -5.67
CA PHE A 233 -2.29 -3.66 -4.81
C PHE A 233 -2.89 -3.88 -3.41
N ILE A 234 -2.38 -4.87 -2.68
CA ILE A 234 -2.92 -5.25 -1.38
C ILE A 234 -1.86 -5.07 -0.29
N ILE A 235 -2.26 -4.52 0.84
CA ILE A 235 -1.38 -4.27 1.99
C ILE A 235 -1.78 -5.15 3.17
N HIS A 236 -3.03 -5.08 3.61
CA HIS A 236 -3.54 -5.84 4.74
C HIS A 236 -4.35 -7.04 4.27
N PHE A 237 -3.76 -8.22 4.42
CA PHE A 237 -4.45 -9.46 4.13
C PHE A 237 -3.93 -10.59 5.03
N ASN A 238 -4.77 -11.61 5.26
CA ASN A 238 -4.37 -12.71 6.12
C ASN A 238 -3.10 -13.40 5.62
N ARG A 239 -2.07 -13.44 6.47
CA ARG A 239 -0.74 -13.99 6.15
C ARG A 239 -0.05 -13.33 4.95
N PHE A 240 -0.27 -12.04 4.75
CA PHE A 240 0.39 -11.28 3.70
C PHE A 240 0.93 -9.96 4.26
N PRO A 241 2.13 -9.50 3.84
CA PRO A 241 3.13 -10.27 3.08
C PRO A 241 3.71 -11.42 3.93
N TYR A 242 4.22 -12.49 3.29
CA TYR A 242 4.80 -13.61 4.01
C TYR A 242 6.20 -13.99 3.49
N PRO A 243 7.17 -14.19 4.40
CA PRO A 243 7.14 -13.82 5.81
C PRO A 243 7.14 -12.30 6.01
N LYS A 244 6.67 -11.81 7.16
CA LYS A 244 6.85 -10.41 7.56
C LYS A 244 8.32 -10.12 7.87
N GLY A 245 8.69 -8.83 7.98
CA GLY A 245 10.06 -8.39 8.22
C GLY A 245 10.92 -8.31 6.97
N LEU A 246 12.16 -7.89 7.16
CA LEU A 246 13.10 -7.59 6.08
C LEU A 246 13.61 -8.85 5.38
N HIS A 247 13.22 -9.04 4.14
CA HIS A 247 13.63 -10.18 3.31
C HIS A 247 13.87 -9.76 1.84
N ILE A 248 14.77 -8.83 1.61
CA ILE A 248 15.06 -8.18 0.31
C ILE A 248 15.38 -9.15 -0.83
N ASN A 249 15.85 -10.37 -0.52
CA ASN A 249 16.20 -11.37 -1.51
C ASN A 249 15.02 -12.27 -1.91
N ARG A 250 13.84 -12.07 -1.31
CA ARG A 250 12.64 -12.85 -1.61
C ARG A 250 11.75 -12.16 -2.63
N TYR A 251 10.84 -12.94 -3.17
CA TYR A 251 9.77 -12.48 -4.05
C TYR A 251 8.46 -12.31 -3.28
N LEU A 252 7.67 -11.31 -3.64
CA LEU A 252 6.31 -11.12 -3.19
C LEU A 252 5.39 -11.92 -4.13
N THR A 253 4.60 -12.83 -3.57
CA THR A 253 3.61 -13.61 -4.31
C THR A 253 2.21 -13.11 -3.99
N PRO A 254 1.24 -13.20 -4.91
CA PRO A 254 -0.16 -12.91 -4.58
C PRO A 254 -0.64 -13.72 -3.37
N PRO A 255 -1.55 -13.17 -2.54
CA PRO A 255 -2.14 -13.94 -1.44
C PRO A 255 -2.87 -15.18 -1.98
N GLY A 256 -2.57 -16.37 -1.43
CA GLY A 256 -3.03 -17.63 -1.97
C GLY A 256 -4.55 -17.75 -2.15
N ARG A 257 -5.33 -17.08 -1.29
CA ARG A 257 -6.80 -17.05 -1.41
C ARG A 257 -7.31 -16.18 -2.57
N LEU A 258 -6.51 -15.25 -3.07
CA LEU A 258 -6.85 -14.37 -4.20
C LEU A 258 -6.35 -14.92 -5.53
N ILE A 259 -5.40 -15.88 -5.52
CA ILE A 259 -4.90 -16.51 -6.76
C ILE A 259 -6.04 -17.26 -7.50
N SER A 260 -7.01 -17.79 -6.77
CA SER A 260 -8.16 -18.49 -7.34
C SER A 260 -9.28 -17.54 -7.79
N SER A 261 -9.18 -16.24 -7.48
CA SER A 261 -10.06 -15.22 -8.02
C SER A 261 -9.75 -15.04 -9.51
N SER A 262 -10.74 -14.57 -10.24
CA SER A 262 -10.61 -14.35 -11.69
C SER A 262 -9.68 -13.18 -12.05
N ASP A 263 -8.89 -12.67 -11.10
CA ASP A 263 -8.04 -11.52 -11.28
C ASP A 263 -6.76 -11.88 -12.05
N GLU A 264 -6.42 -11.05 -13.01
CA GLU A 264 -5.15 -11.12 -13.71
C GLU A 264 -4.06 -10.48 -12.84
N TRP A 265 -3.09 -11.28 -12.39
CA TRP A 265 -1.98 -10.79 -11.60
C TRP A 265 -0.82 -10.36 -12.49
N LEU A 266 -0.26 -9.19 -12.17
CA LEU A 266 0.92 -8.60 -12.79
C LEU A 266 2.00 -8.40 -11.73
N LYS A 267 3.25 -8.29 -12.16
CA LYS A 267 4.37 -7.93 -11.27
C LYS A 267 5.18 -6.80 -11.87
N THR A 268 5.89 -6.08 -11.01
CA THR A 268 7.00 -5.21 -11.40
C THR A 268 8.26 -5.73 -10.74
N SER A 269 9.19 -6.22 -11.53
CA SER A 269 10.49 -6.64 -11.04
C SER A 269 11.33 -5.43 -10.63
N LEU A 270 11.95 -5.48 -9.45
CA LEU A 270 12.80 -4.41 -8.92
C LEU A 270 14.27 -4.84 -9.02
N ASP A 271 15.08 -3.99 -9.65
CA ASP A 271 16.52 -4.09 -9.58
C ASP A 271 17.04 -3.59 -8.22
N SER A 272 18.36 -3.69 -8.00
CA SER A 272 18.99 -3.29 -6.72
C SER A 272 18.81 -1.82 -6.40
N ASP A 273 18.88 -0.97 -7.41
CA ASP A 273 18.84 0.49 -7.24
C ASP A 273 17.42 0.96 -6.91
N THR A 274 16.43 0.50 -7.68
CA THR A 274 15.01 0.76 -7.41
C THR A 274 14.59 0.22 -6.02
N LEU A 275 15.06 -0.99 -5.64
CA LEU A 275 14.75 -1.55 -4.33
C LEU A 275 15.39 -0.76 -3.18
N GLU A 276 16.61 -0.25 -3.37
CA GLU A 276 17.25 0.60 -2.38
C GLU A 276 16.54 1.95 -2.24
N LEU A 277 16.13 2.59 -3.34
CA LEU A 277 15.33 3.82 -3.31
C LEU A 277 13.98 3.60 -2.60
N LYS A 278 13.27 2.49 -2.92
CA LYS A 278 12.04 2.12 -2.22
C LYS A 278 12.26 1.95 -0.71
N LYS A 279 13.37 1.32 -0.30
CA LYS A 279 13.72 1.15 1.11
C LYS A 279 13.97 2.50 1.79
N GLN A 280 14.78 3.37 1.16
CA GLN A 280 15.07 4.71 1.69
C GLN A 280 13.80 5.57 1.80
N ALA A 281 12.88 5.47 0.84
CA ALA A 281 11.59 6.12 0.88
C ALA A 281 10.75 5.59 2.04
N LEU A 282 10.67 4.27 2.20
CA LEU A 282 9.92 3.64 3.28
C LEU A 282 10.45 4.05 4.67
N GLU A 283 11.77 4.21 4.82
CA GLU A 283 12.42 4.64 6.05
C GLU A 283 12.09 6.11 6.44
N GLN A 284 11.43 6.89 5.56
CA GLN A 284 10.97 8.25 5.93
C GLN A 284 9.73 8.23 6.81
N TYR A 285 8.95 7.15 6.81
CA TYR A 285 7.74 6.99 7.64
C TYR A 285 8.11 6.63 9.09
N GLN A 286 8.85 7.53 9.74
CA GLN A 286 9.39 7.33 11.09
C GLN A 286 8.29 7.10 12.13
N SER A 287 7.16 7.79 12.00
CA SER A 287 6.01 7.64 12.86
C SER A 287 5.45 6.20 12.86
N GLN A 288 5.53 5.51 11.72
CA GLN A 288 5.06 4.13 11.55
C GLN A 288 6.14 3.11 11.94
N PHE A 289 7.41 3.44 11.68
CA PHE A 289 8.56 2.59 12.06
C PHE A 289 8.80 2.50 13.56
N ALA A 290 8.28 3.43 14.35
CA ALA A 290 8.35 3.41 15.80
C ALA A 290 7.67 2.16 16.40
N SER A 291 6.57 1.68 15.77
CA SER A 291 5.91 0.44 16.16
C SER A 291 6.63 -0.79 15.58
N PRO A 292 7.17 -1.72 16.42
CA PRO A 292 7.84 -2.94 15.91
C PRO A 292 6.94 -3.82 15.03
N MET A 293 5.62 -3.81 15.30
CA MET A 293 4.65 -4.59 14.53
C MET A 293 4.43 -3.98 13.14
N LEU A 294 4.27 -2.66 13.06
CA LEU A 294 4.14 -1.93 11.78
C LEU A 294 5.43 -2.01 10.99
N LYS A 295 6.58 -1.75 11.62
CA LYS A 295 7.90 -1.92 11.00
C LYS A 295 8.05 -3.30 10.35
N SER A 296 7.71 -4.37 11.06
CA SER A 296 7.80 -5.73 10.51
C SER A 296 6.84 -5.97 9.33
N LEU A 297 5.66 -5.34 9.33
CA LEU A 297 4.73 -5.36 8.20
C LEU A 297 5.36 -4.62 7.01
N MET A 298 5.77 -3.37 7.22
CA MET A 298 6.32 -2.48 6.19
C MET A 298 7.56 -3.07 5.52
N GLU A 299 8.54 -3.54 6.32
CA GLU A 299 9.72 -4.25 5.81
C GLU A 299 9.35 -5.50 5.00
N GLY A 300 8.18 -6.08 5.26
CA GLY A 300 7.63 -7.21 4.51
C GLY A 300 7.40 -6.92 3.03
N PHE A 301 7.28 -5.66 2.63
CA PHE A 301 7.12 -5.23 1.23
C PHE A 301 8.43 -4.90 0.51
N LEU A 302 9.57 -4.93 1.21
CA LEU A 302 10.89 -4.82 0.59
C LEU A 302 11.29 -6.17 -0.03
N ARG A 303 10.89 -6.38 -1.28
CA ARG A 303 11.05 -7.61 -2.06
C ARG A 303 11.62 -7.31 -3.44
N LYS A 304 12.01 -8.35 -4.17
CA LYS A 304 12.50 -8.25 -5.56
C LYS A 304 11.45 -7.86 -6.59
N ASN A 305 10.20 -7.74 -6.17
CA ASN A 305 9.09 -7.34 -7.03
C ASN A 305 7.94 -6.76 -6.22
N GLU A 306 7.10 -6.01 -6.89
CA GLU A 306 5.75 -5.64 -6.49
C GLU A 306 4.74 -6.48 -7.26
N ILE A 307 3.50 -6.56 -6.78
CA ILE A 307 2.42 -7.31 -7.42
C ILE A 307 1.15 -6.48 -7.48
N PHE A 308 0.43 -6.62 -8.57
CA PHE A 308 -0.82 -5.94 -8.83
C PHE A 308 -1.86 -6.93 -9.35
N SER A 309 -3.13 -6.71 -9.04
CA SER A 309 -4.21 -7.34 -9.79
C SER A 309 -4.84 -6.31 -10.73
N LYS A 310 -5.04 -6.71 -11.99
CA LYS A 310 -5.68 -5.86 -12.99
C LYS A 310 -7.19 -5.98 -12.85
N ALA A 311 -7.89 -4.84 -12.70
CA ALA A 311 -9.33 -4.82 -12.72
C ALA A 311 -9.85 -5.28 -14.10
N LYS A 312 -10.86 -6.13 -14.10
CA LYS A 312 -11.54 -6.48 -15.36
C LYS A 312 -12.29 -5.24 -15.88
N LYS A 313 -12.11 -4.91 -17.14
CA LYS A 313 -12.99 -3.96 -17.80
C LYS A 313 -14.42 -4.51 -17.73
N ARG A 314 -15.30 -3.79 -17.09
CA ARG A 314 -16.74 -4.11 -17.04
C ARG A 314 -17.38 -3.85 -18.40
#